data_425858126f7a2894a74873dcab33efde
#
_entry.id   425858126f7a2894a74873dcab33efde
#
_cell.length_a   1.000
_cell.length_b   1.000
_cell.length_c   1.000
_cell.angle_alpha   90.00
_cell.angle_beta   90.00
_cell.angle_gamma   90.00
#
_symmetry.space_group_name_H-M   'P 1'
#
loop_
_entity.id
_entity.type
_entity.pdbx_description
1 polymer ?
#
loop_
_entity_poly.entity_id
_entity_poly.type
_entity_poly.pdbx_seq_one_letter_code
_entity_poly.pdbx_strand_id
1 'polypeptide(L)'
;GCTVSAPSRSCLMTGLHTGHTPIRGNKGWEPEGQWPLPAAAFTVAEMLKANGYTTGAFGKWGLGYIDTEGDPNAQGFDLFYGYNCQSLAHNYYPDHLWRNHEKILLPENDSGKTGAYSGDLIHKAALEFLDANRDKPFFMFYPTTIPHAELVAKEEYMNEFRGRLDPEKAFTGVDGGPSYRKGPYGSQPESHAAFAAMVRQLDVYV
;
A
#
# COMPACT_ATOMS: atom_id res chain seq x y z
N GLY A 1 -18.47 -0.10 -1.81
CA GLY A 1 -17.27 0.36 -1.14
C GLY A 1 -17.57 1.33 -0.01
N CYS A 2 -16.54 1.79 0.61
CA CYS A 2 -16.56 2.78 1.69
C CYS A 2 -15.49 3.83 1.42
N THR A 3 -15.68 5.06 1.91
CA THR A 3 -14.69 6.13 1.78
C THR A 3 -13.47 5.94 2.68
N VAL A 4 -13.53 5.01 3.63
CA VAL A 4 -12.45 4.67 4.56
C VAL A 4 -11.78 3.37 4.12
N SER A 5 -10.46 3.30 4.23
CA SER A 5 -9.63 2.26 3.59
C SER A 5 -9.92 0.83 4.09
N ALA A 6 -9.83 0.58 5.40
CA ALA A 6 -9.96 -0.79 5.92
C ALA A 6 -11.33 -1.42 5.65
N PRO A 7 -12.48 -0.73 5.86
CA PRO A 7 -13.79 -1.27 5.49
C PRO A 7 -13.92 -1.55 3.99
N SER A 8 -13.37 -0.67 3.13
CA SER A 8 -13.41 -0.86 1.68
C SER A 8 -12.63 -2.11 1.25
N ARG A 9 -11.45 -2.33 1.83
CA ARG A 9 -10.63 -3.54 1.61
C ARG A 9 -11.32 -4.80 2.13
N SER A 10 -11.94 -4.73 3.30
CA SER A 10 -12.72 -5.84 3.86
C SER A 10 -13.87 -6.22 2.95
N CYS A 11 -14.64 -5.24 2.44
CA CYS A 11 -15.70 -5.48 1.45
C CYS A 11 -15.16 -6.15 0.18
N LEU A 12 -14.02 -5.67 -0.33
CA LEU A 12 -13.42 -6.23 -1.53
C LEU A 12 -12.96 -7.68 -1.33
N MET A 13 -12.31 -7.97 -0.22
CA MET A 13 -11.81 -9.33 0.07
C MET A 13 -12.91 -10.33 0.34
N THR A 14 -13.99 -9.91 1.00
CA THR A 14 -15.07 -10.81 1.45
C THR A 14 -16.30 -10.83 0.56
N GLY A 15 -16.43 -9.88 -0.37
CA GLY A 15 -17.67 -9.69 -1.15
C GLY A 15 -18.84 -9.14 -0.32
N LEU A 16 -18.64 -8.83 0.95
CA LEU A 16 -19.70 -8.36 1.84
C LEU A 16 -19.92 -6.85 1.69
N HIS A 17 -21.18 -6.45 1.76
CA HIS A 17 -21.59 -5.05 1.83
C HIS A 17 -21.09 -4.38 3.13
N THR A 18 -20.86 -3.06 3.12
CA THR A 18 -20.36 -2.30 4.28
C THR A 18 -21.20 -2.45 5.56
N GLY A 19 -22.47 -2.79 5.42
CA GLY A 19 -23.37 -3.13 6.54
C GLY A 19 -23.09 -4.48 7.20
N HIS A 20 -22.39 -5.39 6.51
CA HIS A 20 -22.14 -6.78 6.93
C HIS A 20 -20.65 -7.14 7.06
N THR A 21 -19.76 -6.32 6.51
CA THR A 21 -18.32 -6.58 6.64
C THR A 21 -17.85 -6.47 8.10
N PRO A 22 -16.94 -7.35 8.56
CA PRO A 22 -16.47 -7.32 9.94
C PRO A 22 -15.64 -6.08 10.30
N ILE A 23 -14.97 -5.47 9.31
CA ILE A 23 -14.17 -4.27 9.52
C ILE A 23 -14.98 -3.03 9.16
N ARG A 24 -15.23 -2.15 10.14
CA ARG A 24 -16.13 -0.99 10.02
C ARG A 24 -15.43 0.36 10.05
N GLY A 25 -14.11 0.42 10.28
CA GLY A 25 -13.32 1.64 10.34
C GLY A 25 -11.83 1.36 10.32
N ASN A 26 -11.02 2.41 10.16
CA ASN A 26 -9.59 2.30 10.35
C ASN A 26 -9.28 2.25 11.85
N LYS A 27 -8.68 1.17 12.30
CA LYS A 27 -8.23 1.00 13.68
C LYS A 27 -6.84 0.35 13.64
N GLY A 28 -5.87 0.98 14.29
CA GLY A 28 -4.53 0.44 14.41
C GLY A 28 -4.47 -0.83 15.25
N TRP A 29 -3.42 -1.59 15.03
CA TRP A 29 -3.02 -2.76 15.80
C TRP A 29 -1.53 -2.66 16.09
N GLU A 30 -1.15 -2.67 17.35
CA GLU A 30 0.26 -2.58 17.73
C GLU A 30 1.06 -3.84 17.34
N PRO A 31 2.35 -3.68 16.99
CA PRO A 31 3.11 -2.41 16.96
C PRO A 31 2.95 -1.62 15.64
N GLU A 32 2.52 -2.25 14.55
CA GLU A 32 2.54 -1.67 13.20
C GLU A 32 1.49 -2.32 12.28
N GLY A 33 0.35 -2.65 12.81
CA GLY A 33 -0.70 -3.32 12.06
C GLY A 33 -1.96 -2.49 11.88
N GLN A 34 -2.96 -3.20 11.40
CA GLN A 34 -4.34 -2.76 11.34
C GLN A 34 -5.20 -3.78 12.06
N TRP A 35 -6.39 -3.36 12.53
CA TRP A 35 -7.32 -4.29 13.18
C TRP A 35 -7.56 -5.51 12.29
N PRO A 36 -7.33 -6.74 12.79
CA PRO A 36 -7.31 -7.93 11.96
C PRO A 36 -8.68 -8.28 11.39
N LEU A 37 -8.71 -8.68 10.12
CA LEU A 37 -9.85 -9.37 9.53
C LEU A 37 -9.97 -10.73 10.24
N PRO A 38 -11.16 -11.10 10.77
CA PRO A 38 -11.33 -12.37 11.47
C PRO A 38 -11.05 -13.58 10.58
N ALA A 39 -10.48 -14.65 11.12
CA ALA A 39 -10.24 -15.92 10.41
C ALA A 39 -11.52 -16.54 9.81
N ALA A 40 -12.69 -16.25 10.41
CA ALA A 40 -13.98 -16.70 9.87
C ALA A 40 -14.46 -15.93 8.63
N ALA A 41 -13.77 -14.83 8.27
CA ALA A 41 -14.10 -14.06 7.08
C ALA A 41 -13.44 -14.72 5.86
N PHE A 42 -14.22 -15.49 5.11
CA PHE A 42 -13.74 -16.16 3.90
C PHE A 42 -13.45 -15.14 2.78
N THR A 43 -12.22 -15.12 2.29
CA THR A 43 -11.76 -14.13 1.30
C THR A 43 -11.73 -14.67 -0.13
N VAL A 44 -11.74 -13.76 -1.09
CA VAL A 44 -11.54 -14.12 -2.51
C VAL A 44 -10.19 -14.80 -2.74
N ALA A 45 -9.16 -14.42 -1.99
CA ALA A 45 -7.83 -15.05 -2.10
C ALA A 45 -7.86 -16.51 -1.62
N GLU A 46 -8.50 -16.80 -0.48
CA GLU A 46 -8.70 -18.18 0.00
C GLU A 46 -9.51 -19.01 -0.98
N MET A 47 -10.59 -18.44 -1.53
CA MET A 47 -11.41 -19.12 -2.53
C MET A 47 -10.58 -19.50 -3.77
N LEU A 48 -9.81 -18.58 -4.31
CA LEU A 48 -9.00 -18.84 -5.50
C LEU A 48 -7.85 -19.79 -5.21
N LYS A 49 -7.19 -19.66 -4.06
CA LYS A 49 -6.15 -20.59 -3.61
C LYS A 49 -6.69 -22.01 -3.49
N ALA A 50 -7.88 -22.20 -2.91
CA ALA A 50 -8.53 -23.51 -2.82
C ALA A 50 -8.88 -24.11 -4.20
N ASN A 51 -8.93 -23.27 -5.25
CA ASN A 51 -9.17 -23.68 -6.63
C ASN A 51 -7.88 -23.72 -7.48
N GLY A 52 -6.71 -23.80 -6.87
CA GLY A 52 -5.43 -24.03 -7.54
C GLY A 52 -4.76 -22.77 -8.10
N TYR A 53 -5.20 -21.58 -7.71
CA TYR A 53 -4.52 -20.35 -8.06
C TYR A 53 -3.33 -20.10 -7.14
N THR A 54 -2.21 -19.65 -7.68
CA THR A 54 -1.14 -19.01 -6.89
C THR A 54 -1.55 -17.58 -6.58
N THR A 55 -1.44 -17.14 -5.33
CA THR A 55 -2.00 -15.86 -4.88
C THR A 55 -0.92 -14.92 -4.38
N GLY A 56 -0.96 -13.64 -4.81
CA GLY A 56 -0.02 -12.61 -4.37
C GLY A 56 -0.69 -11.27 -4.09
N ALA A 57 -0.21 -10.56 -3.07
CA ALA A 57 -0.66 -9.21 -2.73
C ALA A 57 0.53 -8.25 -2.66
N PHE A 58 0.44 -7.10 -3.37
CA PHE A 58 1.55 -6.16 -3.54
C PHE A 58 1.07 -4.72 -3.30
N GLY A 59 1.43 -4.14 -2.16
CA GLY A 59 1.03 -2.78 -1.78
C GLY A 59 0.55 -2.68 -0.34
N LYS A 60 -0.53 -1.93 -0.09
CA LYS A 60 -1.07 -1.72 1.24
C LYS A 60 -2.12 -2.77 1.58
N TRP A 61 -1.87 -3.61 2.61
CA TRP A 61 -2.82 -4.60 3.10
C TRP A 61 -3.95 -3.94 3.92
N GLY A 62 -3.64 -3.51 5.13
CA GLY A 62 -4.54 -2.75 5.97
C GLY A 62 -5.71 -3.52 6.60
N LEU A 63 -5.58 -4.83 6.76
CA LEU A 63 -6.58 -5.72 7.36
C LEU A 63 -5.99 -6.67 8.41
N GLY A 64 -4.79 -6.39 8.91
CA GLY A 64 -4.13 -7.19 9.93
C GLY A 64 -2.66 -6.85 10.11
N TYR A 65 -1.95 -7.76 10.71
CA TYR A 65 -0.51 -7.74 10.93
C TYR A 65 0.01 -9.18 10.97
N ILE A 66 1.31 -9.37 10.88
CA ILE A 66 1.94 -10.69 11.00
C ILE A 66 1.50 -11.39 12.30
N ASP A 67 1.33 -12.71 12.23
CA ASP A 67 0.88 -13.56 13.35
C ASP A 67 -0.51 -13.21 13.93
N THR A 68 -1.30 -12.37 13.24
CA THR A 68 -2.72 -12.20 13.55
C THR A 68 -3.59 -13.01 12.60
N GLU A 69 -4.85 -13.21 12.96
CA GLU A 69 -5.82 -13.88 12.06
C GLU A 69 -6.07 -13.09 10.76
N GLY A 70 -5.76 -11.78 10.73
CA GLY A 70 -5.83 -10.93 9.56
C GLY A 70 -4.50 -10.79 8.79
N ASP A 71 -3.49 -11.59 9.10
CA ASP A 71 -2.24 -11.65 8.32
C ASP A 71 -2.54 -11.97 6.85
N PRO A 72 -1.93 -11.28 5.87
CA PRO A 72 -2.15 -11.57 4.45
C PRO A 72 -1.98 -13.04 4.09
N ASN A 73 -0.97 -13.71 4.67
CA ASN A 73 -0.73 -15.12 4.41
C ASN A 73 -1.80 -16.02 5.06
N ALA A 74 -2.33 -15.65 6.23
CA ALA A 74 -3.45 -16.34 6.87
C ALA A 74 -4.77 -16.14 6.09
N GLN A 75 -4.88 -15.03 5.37
CA GLN A 75 -6.05 -14.65 4.58
C GLN A 75 -5.96 -15.08 3.09
N GLY A 76 -5.11 -16.06 2.79
CA GLY A 76 -5.10 -16.77 1.51
C GLY A 76 -4.05 -16.33 0.51
N PHE A 77 -3.13 -15.41 0.83
CA PHE A 77 -2.03 -15.04 -0.06
C PHE A 77 -0.79 -15.90 0.18
N ASP A 78 -0.21 -16.44 -0.90
CA ASP A 78 1.07 -17.17 -0.86
C ASP A 78 2.25 -16.21 -0.71
N LEU A 79 2.16 -15.04 -1.32
CA LEU A 79 3.15 -13.98 -1.25
C LEU A 79 2.49 -12.64 -0.94
N PHE A 80 3.02 -11.95 0.05
CA PHE A 80 2.74 -10.55 0.35
C PHE A 80 4.01 -9.72 0.27
N TYR A 81 3.96 -8.54 -0.37
CA TYR A 81 5.02 -7.55 -0.32
C TYR A 81 4.44 -6.14 -0.22
N GLY A 82 4.77 -5.42 0.85
CA GLY A 82 4.28 -4.04 1.04
C GLY A 82 4.11 -3.60 2.49
N TYR A 83 3.03 -2.88 2.75
CA TYR A 83 2.71 -2.29 4.06
C TYR A 83 1.58 -3.04 4.75
N ASN A 84 1.76 -3.40 6.02
CA ASN A 84 0.69 -4.00 6.82
C ASN A 84 -0.37 -2.97 7.25
N CYS A 85 0.04 -1.74 7.60
CA CYS A 85 -0.87 -0.74 8.15
C CYS A 85 -1.17 0.43 7.21
N GLN A 86 -2.15 1.25 7.62
CA GLN A 86 -2.52 2.47 6.89
C GLN A 86 -1.49 3.59 7.05
N SER A 87 -0.99 3.78 8.27
CA SER A 87 -0.16 4.94 8.63
C SER A 87 1.18 4.97 7.93
N LEU A 88 1.92 3.85 7.93
CA LEU A 88 3.21 3.77 7.24
C LEU A 88 3.07 3.83 5.72
N ALA A 89 1.93 3.39 5.19
CA ALA A 89 1.63 3.49 3.76
C ALA A 89 1.37 4.93 3.27
N HIS A 90 1.37 5.92 4.14
CA HIS A 90 1.41 7.34 3.79
C HIS A 90 2.82 7.82 3.39
N ASN A 91 3.85 7.03 3.66
CA ASN A 91 5.23 7.37 3.40
C ASN A 91 5.78 6.55 2.23
N TYR A 92 6.26 7.23 1.17
CA TYR A 92 6.83 6.60 -0.01
C TYR A 92 8.32 6.28 0.09
N TYR A 93 8.99 6.74 1.15
CA TYR A 93 10.38 6.43 1.48
C TYR A 93 10.49 5.85 2.90
N PRO A 94 9.81 4.70 3.17
CA PRO A 94 9.82 4.08 4.49
C PRO A 94 11.20 3.51 4.82
N ASP A 95 11.45 3.29 6.11
CA ASP A 95 12.66 2.58 6.58
C ASP A 95 12.57 1.06 6.36
N HIS A 96 11.37 0.55 6.09
CA HIS A 96 11.17 -0.87 5.77
C HIS A 96 9.84 -1.12 5.03
N LEU A 97 9.78 -2.30 4.42
CA LEU A 97 8.58 -2.97 3.93
C LEU A 97 8.53 -4.39 4.50
N TRP A 98 7.44 -5.09 4.25
CA TRP A 98 7.26 -6.48 4.66
C TRP A 98 7.22 -7.40 3.45
N ARG A 99 7.92 -8.55 3.53
CA ARG A 99 7.78 -9.69 2.63
C ARG A 99 7.27 -10.88 3.44
N ASN A 100 6.00 -11.20 3.33
CA ASN A 100 5.36 -12.12 4.26
C ASN A 100 5.62 -11.70 5.72
N HIS A 101 6.31 -12.52 6.51
CA HIS A 101 6.67 -12.24 7.90
C HIS A 101 8.07 -11.62 8.07
N GLU A 102 8.78 -11.39 6.97
CA GLU A 102 10.12 -10.80 7.00
C GLU A 102 10.07 -9.28 6.84
N LYS A 103 10.72 -8.58 7.78
CA LYS A 103 10.93 -7.13 7.69
C LYS A 103 12.12 -6.83 6.77
N ILE A 104 11.85 -6.22 5.64
CA ILE A 104 12.86 -5.80 4.65
C ILE A 104 13.28 -4.37 4.96
N LEU A 105 14.45 -4.19 5.54
CA LEU A 105 15.00 -2.87 5.86
C LEU A 105 15.43 -2.15 4.60
N LEU A 106 15.25 -0.83 4.57
CA LEU A 106 15.59 0.08 3.47
C LEU A 106 16.57 1.16 3.97
N PRO A 107 17.85 0.80 4.19
CA PRO A 107 18.85 1.72 4.74
C PRO A 107 19.12 2.93 3.83
N GLU A 108 18.75 2.85 2.55
CA GLU A 108 18.81 3.96 1.60
C GLU A 108 17.90 5.12 1.99
N ASN A 109 16.91 4.85 2.85
CA ASN A 109 15.96 5.83 3.35
C ASN A 109 16.27 6.32 4.77
N ASP A 110 17.33 5.80 5.40
CA ASP A 110 17.71 6.17 6.76
C ASP A 110 18.00 7.66 6.90
N SER A 111 17.68 8.21 8.08
CA SER A 111 17.91 9.61 8.40
C SER A 111 17.21 10.60 7.45
N GLY A 112 16.07 10.22 6.89
CA GLY A 112 15.29 11.07 6.01
C GLY A 112 15.74 11.09 4.55
N LYS A 113 16.66 10.20 4.16
CA LYS A 113 17.05 10.01 2.75
C LYS A 113 15.87 9.49 1.92
N THR A 114 16.01 9.58 0.60
CA THR A 114 15.01 9.21 -0.41
C THR A 114 15.61 8.31 -1.48
N GLY A 115 16.35 7.28 -1.06
CA GLY A 115 17.09 6.40 -1.98
C GLY A 115 16.23 5.27 -2.56
N ALA A 116 15.23 4.79 -1.81
CA ALA A 116 14.41 3.66 -2.21
C ALA A 116 12.91 4.03 -2.17
N TYR A 117 12.32 4.30 -3.32
CA TYR A 117 10.90 4.61 -3.47
C TYR A 117 10.07 3.32 -3.37
N SER A 118 9.15 3.27 -2.42
CA SER A 118 8.37 2.06 -2.15
C SER A 118 7.50 1.60 -3.31
N GLY A 119 6.98 2.54 -4.11
CA GLY A 119 6.21 2.22 -5.32
C GLY A 119 7.02 1.40 -6.32
N ASP A 120 8.28 1.76 -6.57
CA ASP A 120 9.17 1.00 -7.46
C ASP A 120 9.44 -0.41 -6.93
N LEU A 121 9.69 -0.54 -5.61
CA LEU A 121 9.97 -1.84 -4.98
C LEU A 121 8.76 -2.78 -5.03
N ILE A 122 7.57 -2.24 -4.73
CA ILE A 122 6.32 -2.98 -4.78
C ILE A 122 5.99 -3.40 -6.21
N HIS A 123 6.17 -2.48 -7.17
CA HIS A 123 5.96 -2.78 -8.60
C HIS A 123 6.90 -3.87 -9.09
N LYS A 124 8.19 -3.77 -8.76
CA LYS A 124 9.18 -4.81 -9.09
C LYS A 124 8.77 -6.17 -8.55
N ALA A 125 8.37 -6.25 -7.27
CA ALA A 125 7.92 -7.51 -6.67
C ALA A 125 6.67 -8.08 -7.35
N ALA A 126 5.74 -7.22 -7.78
CA ALA A 126 4.56 -7.62 -8.54
C ALA A 126 4.94 -8.20 -9.92
N LEU A 127 5.87 -7.57 -10.65
CA LEU A 127 6.35 -8.09 -11.93
C LEU A 127 7.09 -9.43 -11.78
N GLU A 128 7.93 -9.58 -10.76
CA GLU A 128 8.60 -10.85 -10.45
C GLU A 128 7.58 -11.97 -10.17
N PHE A 129 6.48 -11.66 -9.47
CA PHE A 129 5.40 -12.60 -9.24
C PHE A 129 4.68 -12.98 -10.54
N LEU A 130 4.40 -12.03 -11.42
CA LEU A 130 3.78 -12.27 -12.72
C LEU A 130 4.66 -13.19 -13.58
N ASP A 131 5.94 -12.88 -13.69
CA ASP A 131 6.89 -13.69 -14.46
C ASP A 131 6.99 -15.13 -13.93
N ALA A 132 7.03 -15.30 -12.62
CA ALA A 132 7.12 -16.63 -12.00
C ALA A 132 5.85 -17.47 -12.15
N ASN A 133 4.70 -16.84 -12.44
CA ASN A 133 3.40 -17.50 -12.45
C ASN A 133 2.66 -17.43 -13.80
N ARG A 134 3.26 -16.87 -14.85
CA ARG A 134 2.60 -16.63 -16.15
C ARG A 134 2.03 -17.88 -16.82
N ASP A 135 2.59 -19.06 -16.55
CA ASP A 135 2.20 -20.32 -17.17
C ASP A 135 1.17 -21.12 -16.35
N LYS A 136 0.62 -20.56 -15.29
CA LYS A 136 -0.36 -21.22 -14.42
C LYS A 136 -1.40 -20.21 -13.90
N PRO A 137 -2.57 -20.65 -13.42
CA PRO A 137 -3.56 -19.77 -12.84
C PRO A 137 -2.96 -18.99 -11.65
N PHE A 138 -3.10 -17.67 -11.64
CA PHE A 138 -2.70 -16.84 -10.53
C PHE A 138 -3.76 -15.77 -10.23
N PHE A 139 -3.75 -15.29 -9.02
CA PHE A 139 -4.50 -14.13 -8.56
C PHE A 139 -3.53 -13.11 -7.96
N MET A 140 -3.49 -11.93 -8.53
CA MET A 140 -2.69 -10.83 -8.02
C MET A 140 -3.58 -9.71 -7.54
N PHE A 141 -3.50 -9.38 -6.26
CA PHE A 141 -4.05 -8.17 -5.66
C PHE A 141 -2.97 -7.10 -5.60
N TYR A 142 -3.16 -6.00 -6.34
CA TYR A 142 -2.20 -4.91 -6.42
C TYR A 142 -2.78 -3.62 -5.83
N PRO A 143 -2.91 -3.52 -4.49
CA PRO A 143 -3.44 -2.35 -3.81
C PRO A 143 -2.37 -1.26 -3.68
N THR A 144 -1.96 -0.69 -4.81
CA THR A 144 -0.98 0.40 -4.82
C THR A 144 -1.36 1.53 -3.88
N THR A 145 -0.35 2.18 -3.29
CA THR A 145 -0.56 3.38 -2.47
C THR A 145 -0.70 4.64 -3.32
N ILE A 146 -0.22 4.62 -4.57
CA ILE A 146 -0.27 5.74 -5.49
C ILE A 146 -1.71 5.91 -6.04
N PRO A 147 -2.29 7.12 -6.09
CA PRO A 147 -1.73 8.44 -5.75
C PRO A 147 -2.20 8.98 -4.38
N HIS A 148 -2.30 8.16 -3.35
CA HIS A 148 -2.71 8.61 -2.01
C HIS A 148 -1.70 9.60 -1.43
N ALA A 149 -2.13 10.55 -0.62
CA ALA A 149 -1.21 11.40 0.14
C ALA A 149 -0.37 10.53 1.13
N GLU A 150 0.89 10.90 1.47
CA GLU A 150 1.53 12.18 1.07
C GLU A 150 1.74 12.25 -0.44
N LEU A 151 1.78 13.47 -0.99
CA LEU A 151 1.98 13.66 -2.42
C LEU A 151 3.48 13.77 -2.72
N VAL A 152 4.07 12.63 -3.02
CA VAL A 152 5.50 12.50 -3.34
C VAL A 152 5.66 11.69 -4.62
N ALA A 153 6.08 12.36 -5.67
CA ALA A 153 6.47 11.76 -6.94
C ALA A 153 7.97 11.90 -7.18
N LYS A 154 8.51 11.05 -8.04
CA LYS A 154 9.90 11.17 -8.47
C LYS A 154 10.06 12.41 -9.36
N GLU A 155 11.24 13.03 -9.32
CA GLU A 155 11.53 14.30 -9.99
C GLU A 155 11.27 14.25 -11.50
N GLU A 156 11.55 13.11 -12.12
CA GLU A 156 11.30 12.92 -13.55
C GLU A 156 9.84 13.13 -13.94
N TYR A 157 8.88 12.67 -13.10
CA TYR A 157 7.45 12.90 -13.32
C TYR A 157 7.01 14.28 -12.87
N MET A 158 7.58 14.83 -11.78
CA MET A 158 7.29 16.20 -11.33
C MET A 158 7.57 17.23 -12.42
N ASN A 159 8.68 17.07 -13.14
CA ASN A 159 9.10 17.98 -14.21
C ASN A 159 8.13 18.01 -15.40
N GLU A 160 7.32 16.97 -15.59
CA GLU A 160 6.28 16.97 -16.63
C GLU A 160 5.14 17.95 -16.33
N PHE A 161 4.87 18.28 -15.05
CA PHE A 161 3.68 18.99 -14.61
C PHE A 161 3.92 20.35 -13.94
N ARG A 162 5.16 20.64 -13.47
CA ARG A 162 5.49 21.94 -12.88
C ARG A 162 5.11 23.10 -13.77
N GLY A 163 4.43 24.10 -13.18
CA GLY A 163 3.99 25.31 -13.87
C GLY A 163 2.88 25.09 -14.90
N ARG A 164 2.29 23.88 -15.00
CA ARG A 164 1.20 23.57 -15.93
C ARG A 164 -0.17 23.53 -15.27
N LEU A 165 -0.21 23.42 -13.95
CA LEU A 165 -1.45 23.24 -13.18
C LEU A 165 -1.68 24.39 -12.18
N ASP A 166 -1.16 25.57 -12.51
CA ASP A 166 -1.35 26.78 -11.70
C ASP A 166 -2.81 27.26 -11.65
N PRO A 167 -3.25 27.89 -10.55
CA PRO A 167 -2.47 28.14 -9.34
C PRO A 167 -2.29 26.87 -8.50
N GLU A 168 -1.06 26.64 -8.03
CA GLU A 168 -0.78 25.53 -7.12
C GLU A 168 -1.39 25.79 -5.73
N LYS A 169 -1.70 24.69 -5.05
CA LYS A 169 -2.18 24.72 -3.66
C LYS A 169 -1.15 24.04 -2.75
N ALA A 170 -0.36 24.84 -2.06
CA ALA A 170 0.60 24.32 -1.10
C ALA A 170 -0.09 23.64 0.10
N PHE A 171 0.45 22.51 0.52
CA PHE A 171 0.11 21.83 1.76
C PHE A 171 1.31 21.89 2.70
N THR A 172 1.08 22.33 3.95
CA THR A 172 2.09 22.32 5.02
C THR A 172 1.84 21.12 5.93
N GLY A 173 2.79 20.25 6.01
CA GLY A 173 2.74 19.00 6.77
C GLY A 173 3.85 18.88 7.80
N VAL A 174 4.31 17.65 8.06
CA VAL A 174 5.36 17.32 9.03
C VAL A 174 6.63 16.95 8.30
N ASP A 175 7.64 17.83 8.36
CA ASP A 175 8.89 17.67 7.60
C ASP A 175 10.09 17.27 8.49
N GLY A 176 9.84 16.95 9.76
CA GLY A 176 10.90 16.54 10.69
C GLY A 176 10.37 16.13 12.06
N GLY A 177 11.28 15.76 12.95
CA GLY A 177 10.96 15.33 14.31
C GLY A 177 10.52 13.86 14.41
N PRO A 178 10.07 13.40 15.59
CA PRO A 178 9.84 11.98 15.87
C PRO A 178 8.67 11.36 15.10
N SER A 179 7.72 12.16 14.62
CA SER A 179 6.56 11.71 13.82
C SER A 179 6.78 11.79 12.31
N TYR A 180 7.90 12.36 11.86
CA TYR A 180 8.22 12.46 10.44
C TYR A 180 8.25 11.09 9.78
N ARG A 181 7.52 10.93 8.68
CA ARG A 181 7.34 9.66 7.93
C ARG A 181 6.80 8.48 8.74
N LYS A 182 6.08 8.76 9.84
CA LYS A 182 5.45 7.74 10.70
C LYS A 182 3.92 7.84 10.74
N GLY A 183 3.32 8.38 9.67
CA GLY A 183 1.86 8.50 9.55
C GLY A 183 1.38 9.87 9.08
N PRO A 184 1.81 11.01 9.67
CA PRO A 184 1.51 12.33 9.13
C PRO A 184 2.08 12.53 7.74
N TYR A 185 1.40 13.33 6.92
CA TYR A 185 1.87 13.69 5.59
C TYR A 185 2.98 14.73 5.65
N GLY A 186 3.98 14.63 4.77
CA GLY A 186 4.97 15.67 4.52
C GLY A 186 4.38 16.87 3.79
N SER A 187 5.09 18.00 3.81
CA SER A 187 4.72 19.20 3.04
C SER A 187 4.83 18.96 1.54
N GLN A 188 3.93 19.60 0.78
CA GLN A 188 3.99 19.62 -0.68
C GLN A 188 3.59 21.00 -1.20
N PRO A 189 4.55 21.81 -1.72
CA PRO A 189 4.26 23.13 -2.23
C PRO A 189 3.50 23.13 -3.57
N GLU A 190 3.68 22.09 -4.37
CA GLU A 190 3.14 21.93 -5.72
C GLU A 190 2.15 20.74 -5.77
N SER A 191 1.07 20.81 -4.97
CA SER A 191 0.18 19.66 -4.74
C SER A 191 -0.52 19.17 -5.99
N HIS A 192 -0.90 20.05 -6.93
CA HIS A 192 -1.55 19.66 -8.18
C HIS A 192 -0.55 18.95 -9.11
N ALA A 193 0.63 19.52 -9.27
CA ALA A 193 1.70 18.90 -10.06
C ALA A 193 2.12 17.54 -9.47
N ALA A 194 2.28 17.46 -8.14
CA ALA A 194 2.65 16.22 -7.46
C ALA A 194 1.59 15.12 -7.62
N PHE A 195 0.32 15.45 -7.48
CA PHE A 195 -0.76 14.49 -7.71
C PHE A 195 -0.77 13.98 -9.16
N ALA A 196 -0.67 14.88 -10.14
CA ALA A 196 -0.61 14.51 -11.55
C ALA A 196 0.61 13.66 -11.88
N ALA A 197 1.77 14.00 -11.30
CA ALA A 197 3.01 13.24 -11.45
C ALA A 197 2.89 11.82 -10.86
N MET A 198 2.24 11.68 -9.71
CA MET A 198 1.96 10.36 -9.10
C MET A 198 1.02 9.53 -10.00
N VAL A 199 -0.03 10.12 -10.54
CA VAL A 199 -0.93 9.42 -11.49
C VAL A 199 -0.15 9.00 -12.74
N ARG A 200 0.71 9.86 -13.26
CA ARG A 200 1.59 9.54 -14.41
C ARG A 200 2.55 8.39 -14.09
N GLN A 201 3.11 8.37 -12.88
CA GLN A 201 3.98 7.28 -12.43
C GLN A 201 3.21 5.96 -12.33
N LEU A 202 1.97 5.99 -11.82
CA LEU A 202 1.10 4.81 -11.79
C LEU A 202 0.80 4.30 -13.21
N ASP A 203 0.53 5.18 -14.15
CA ASP A 203 0.29 4.84 -15.57
C ASP A 203 1.50 4.13 -16.22
N VAL A 204 2.72 4.45 -15.78
CA VAL A 204 3.95 3.76 -16.23
C VAL A 204 4.07 2.36 -15.63
N TYR A 205 3.52 2.12 -14.44
CA TYR A 205 3.56 0.80 -13.79
C TYR A 205 2.55 -0.19 -14.37
N VAL A 206 1.49 0.27 -15.02
CA VAL A 206 0.39 -0.54 -15.56
C VAL A 206 0.47 -0.67 -17.07
#